data_3229b3166b540d366603c73f42f7ace7
#
_entry.id   3229b3166b540d366603c73f42f7ace7
#
_cell.length_a   1.000
_cell.length_b   1.000
_cell.length_c   1.000
_cell.angle_alpha   90.00
_cell.angle_beta   90.00
_cell.angle_gamma   90.00
#
_symmetry.space_group_name_H-M   'P 1'
#
loop_
_entity.id
_entity.type
_entity.pdbx_description
1 polymer ?
#
loop_
_entity_poly.entity_id
_entity_poly.type
_entity_poly.pdbx_seq_one_letter_code
_entity_poly.pdbx_strand_id
1 'polypeptide(L)'
;VLKTVSEGSGLSLTEIAEKSGHTAPTVYRSLITMQQHGMVYFDEAAQLWSVGSGAFRIGNSFLRKANIIEQARPVMQQLMRETKETSNLGMVDESDVIFLSQVETHEPIRAFHRPGSKGAIYASGIGKILFAYMDDAAARRMLACLHMQQFTNKTMTDIDALIEHKSEMREAG
;
A
#
# COMPACT_ATOMS: atom_id res chain seq x y z
N VAL A 1 -9.33 6.38 -12.82
CA VAL A 1 -8.72 7.68 -13.21
C VAL A 1 -7.79 8.20 -12.12
N LEU A 2 -8.27 8.54 -10.89
CA LEU A 2 -7.38 9.10 -9.84
C LEU A 2 -6.23 8.16 -9.48
N LYS A 3 -6.50 6.86 -9.34
CA LYS A 3 -5.47 5.84 -9.12
C LYS A 3 -4.42 5.86 -10.24
N THR A 4 -4.85 5.92 -11.48
CA THR A 4 -3.95 5.98 -12.65
C THR A 4 -3.05 7.22 -12.61
N VAL A 5 -3.62 8.39 -12.26
CA VAL A 5 -2.82 9.62 -12.09
C VAL A 5 -1.79 9.48 -10.98
N SER A 6 -2.10 8.76 -9.89
CA SER A 6 -1.18 8.58 -8.76
C SER A 6 0.00 7.63 -9.03
N GLU A 7 -0.09 6.80 -10.05
CA GLU A 7 0.95 5.86 -10.45
C GLU A 7 2.06 6.49 -11.32
N GLY A 8 1.84 7.75 -11.78
CA GLY A 8 2.79 8.49 -12.60
C GLY A 8 3.29 9.77 -11.93
N SER A 9 4.41 10.29 -12.43
CA SER A 9 4.95 11.61 -12.02
C SER A 9 4.40 12.77 -12.83
N GLY A 10 3.26 12.59 -13.46
CA GLY A 10 2.57 13.46 -14.41
C GLY A 10 2.20 12.67 -15.66
N LEU A 11 0.94 12.66 -16.04
CA LEU A 11 0.41 11.92 -17.19
C LEU A 11 -0.46 12.83 -18.06
N SER A 12 -0.37 12.66 -19.37
CA SER A 12 -1.27 13.30 -20.34
C SER A 12 -2.66 12.67 -20.29
N LEU A 13 -3.65 13.37 -20.83
CA LEU A 13 -5.02 12.85 -20.95
C LEU A 13 -5.06 11.51 -21.71
N THR A 14 -4.28 11.38 -22.77
CA THR A 14 -4.22 10.18 -23.59
C THR A 14 -3.67 8.98 -22.80
N GLU A 15 -2.55 9.17 -22.10
CA GLU A 15 -1.94 8.10 -21.26
C GLU A 15 -2.88 7.65 -20.15
N ILE A 16 -3.61 8.61 -19.52
CA ILE A 16 -4.59 8.28 -18.48
C ILE A 16 -5.75 7.48 -19.10
N ALA A 17 -6.23 7.86 -20.26
CA ALA A 17 -7.30 7.15 -20.96
C ALA A 17 -6.91 5.71 -21.29
N GLU A 18 -5.75 5.52 -21.90
CA GLU A 18 -5.20 4.21 -22.23
C GLU A 18 -5.01 3.31 -20.99
N LYS A 19 -4.31 3.83 -19.97
CA LYS A 19 -4.02 3.07 -18.75
C LYS A 19 -5.26 2.75 -17.91
N SER A 20 -6.27 3.65 -17.91
CA SER A 20 -7.49 3.43 -17.14
C SER A 20 -8.56 2.63 -17.87
N GLY A 21 -8.38 2.37 -19.17
CA GLY A 21 -9.36 1.67 -20.02
C GLY A 21 -10.64 2.48 -20.28
N HIS A 22 -10.60 3.81 -20.13
CA HIS A 22 -11.73 4.69 -20.35
C HIS A 22 -11.52 5.61 -21.56
N THR A 23 -12.61 6.08 -22.16
CA THR A 23 -12.52 7.03 -23.27
C THR A 23 -11.99 8.39 -22.79
N ALA A 24 -11.22 9.09 -23.63
CA ALA A 24 -10.67 10.41 -23.31
C ALA A 24 -11.73 11.44 -22.84
N PRO A 25 -12.93 11.55 -23.45
CA PRO A 25 -13.97 12.44 -22.93
C PRO A 25 -14.44 12.09 -21.51
N THR A 26 -14.51 10.80 -21.16
CA THR A 26 -14.89 10.35 -19.81
C THR A 26 -13.82 10.70 -18.81
N VAL A 27 -12.56 10.43 -19.15
CA VAL A 27 -11.39 10.78 -18.31
C VAL A 27 -11.32 12.28 -18.10
N TYR A 28 -11.47 13.09 -19.17
CA TYR A 28 -11.41 14.54 -19.08
C TYR A 28 -12.48 15.10 -18.13
N ARG A 29 -13.73 14.68 -18.25
CA ARG A 29 -14.80 15.11 -17.33
C ARG A 29 -14.48 14.75 -15.87
N SER A 30 -13.95 13.54 -15.64
CA SER A 30 -13.54 13.12 -14.30
C SER A 30 -12.39 13.99 -13.76
N LEU A 31 -11.39 14.29 -14.60
CA LEU A 31 -10.24 15.11 -14.22
C LEU A 31 -10.68 16.55 -13.88
N ILE A 32 -11.57 17.17 -14.68
CA ILE A 32 -12.10 18.51 -14.39
C ILE A 32 -12.84 18.54 -13.05
N THR A 33 -13.70 17.54 -12.79
CA THR A 33 -14.40 17.45 -11.49
C THR A 33 -13.39 17.29 -10.34
N MET A 34 -12.40 16.44 -10.48
CA MET A 34 -11.38 16.24 -9.46
C MET A 34 -10.50 17.48 -9.26
N GLN A 35 -10.20 18.23 -10.32
CA GLN A 35 -9.47 19.49 -10.26
C GLN A 35 -10.22 20.56 -9.47
N GLN A 36 -11.54 20.69 -9.68
CA GLN A 36 -12.38 21.62 -8.91
C GLN A 36 -12.32 21.37 -7.39
N HIS A 37 -12.09 20.12 -6.99
CA HIS A 37 -11.92 19.73 -5.59
C HIS A 37 -10.44 19.66 -5.14
N GLY A 38 -9.51 20.07 -5.99
CA GLY A 38 -8.07 20.06 -5.71
C GLY A 38 -7.46 18.64 -5.60
N MET A 39 -8.19 17.60 -6.06
CA MET A 39 -7.72 16.21 -6.02
C MET A 39 -6.64 15.93 -7.06
N VAL A 40 -6.71 16.62 -8.18
CA VAL A 40 -5.68 16.62 -9.23
C VAL A 40 -5.30 18.06 -9.58
N TYR A 41 -4.11 18.22 -10.12
CA TYR A 41 -3.55 19.46 -10.65
C TYR A 41 -3.22 19.26 -12.13
N PHE A 42 -3.48 20.28 -12.96
CA PHE A 42 -3.09 20.30 -14.36
C PHE A 42 -1.96 21.30 -14.57
N ASP A 43 -0.85 20.83 -15.08
CA ASP A 43 0.27 21.68 -15.52
C ASP A 43 0.03 22.11 -16.96
N GLU A 44 -0.28 23.39 -17.15
CA GLU A 44 -0.59 23.94 -18.47
C GLU A 44 0.63 23.97 -19.39
N ALA A 45 1.85 24.16 -18.85
CA ALA A 45 3.06 24.21 -19.65
C ALA A 45 3.48 22.81 -20.14
N ALA A 46 3.39 21.82 -19.28
CA ALA A 46 3.73 20.44 -19.61
C ALA A 46 2.55 19.64 -20.21
N GLN A 47 1.30 20.15 -20.09
CA GLN A 47 0.07 19.46 -20.48
C GLN A 47 -0.12 18.12 -19.74
N LEU A 48 0.25 18.08 -18.45
CA LEU A 48 0.24 16.87 -17.60
C LEU A 48 -0.68 17.04 -16.39
N TRP A 49 -1.31 15.94 -16.02
CA TRP A 49 -2.12 15.80 -14.82
C TRP A 49 -1.33 15.10 -13.72
N SER A 50 -1.38 15.66 -12.52
CA SER A 50 -0.73 15.12 -11.32
C SER A 50 -1.72 15.09 -10.16
N VAL A 51 -1.40 14.34 -9.10
CA VAL A 51 -2.16 14.35 -7.85
C VAL A 51 -2.06 15.72 -7.18
N GLY A 52 -3.21 16.29 -6.83
CA GLY A 52 -3.31 17.59 -6.17
C GLY A 52 -3.24 17.50 -4.64
N SER A 53 -2.99 18.65 -3.99
CA SER A 53 -2.90 18.73 -2.53
C SER A 53 -4.18 18.36 -1.77
N GLY A 54 -5.34 18.40 -2.43
CA GLY A 54 -6.62 17.96 -1.87
C GLY A 54 -6.61 16.46 -1.55
N ALA A 55 -6.01 15.63 -2.42
CA ALA A 55 -5.86 14.21 -2.17
C ALA A 55 -5.00 13.94 -0.91
N PHE A 56 -3.90 14.68 -0.74
CA PHE A 56 -3.07 14.59 0.46
C PHE A 56 -3.85 14.94 1.74
N ARG A 57 -4.64 16.02 1.73
CA ARG A 57 -5.46 16.41 2.89
C ARG A 57 -6.49 15.35 3.27
N ILE A 58 -7.11 14.71 2.26
CA ILE A 58 -8.06 13.61 2.49
C ILE A 58 -7.33 12.39 3.07
N GLY A 59 -6.20 11.99 2.48
CA GLY A 59 -5.37 10.90 3.01
C GLY A 59 -4.93 11.13 4.46
N ASN A 60 -4.53 12.36 4.80
CA ASN A 60 -4.19 12.72 6.18
C ASN A 60 -5.36 12.59 7.16
N SER A 61 -6.61 12.77 6.72
CA SER A 61 -7.76 12.57 7.60
C SER A 61 -7.94 11.10 8.00
N PHE A 62 -7.62 10.19 7.10
CA PHE A 62 -7.58 8.75 7.39
C PHE A 62 -6.52 8.43 8.46
N LEU A 63 -5.31 8.94 8.31
CA LEU A 63 -4.21 8.71 9.26
C LEU A 63 -4.51 9.28 10.65
N ARG A 64 -5.13 10.47 10.74
CA ARG A 64 -5.53 11.08 12.02
C ARG A 64 -6.58 10.27 12.78
N LYS A 65 -7.55 9.69 12.07
CA LYS A 65 -8.61 8.88 12.71
C LYS A 65 -8.04 7.66 13.44
N ALA A 66 -6.96 7.08 12.92
CA ALA A 66 -6.37 5.88 13.48
C ALA A 66 -5.43 6.17 14.68
N ASN A 67 -4.80 7.35 14.75
CA ASN A 67 -3.72 7.73 15.69
C ASN A 67 -2.63 6.66 15.89
N ILE A 68 -2.66 5.63 15.05
CA ILE A 68 -1.84 4.43 15.20
C ILE A 68 -0.36 4.73 14.89
N ILE A 69 -0.09 5.66 13.97
CA ILE A 69 1.27 6.01 13.59
C ILE A 69 2.02 6.65 14.77
N GLU A 70 1.37 7.59 15.48
CA GLU A 70 1.96 8.24 16.64
C GLU A 70 2.19 7.27 17.80
N GLN A 71 1.22 6.39 18.04
CA GLN A 71 1.32 5.38 19.10
C GLN A 71 2.37 4.30 18.78
N ALA A 72 2.50 3.89 17.54
CA ALA A 72 3.45 2.87 17.11
C ALA A 72 4.90 3.40 17.04
N ARG A 73 5.10 4.70 16.79
CA ARG A 73 6.43 5.29 16.56
C ARG A 73 7.46 4.96 17.66
N PRO A 74 7.17 5.07 18.97
CA PRO A 74 8.14 4.72 20.02
C PRO A 74 8.57 3.26 19.95
N VAL A 75 7.61 2.35 19.73
CA VAL A 75 7.87 0.90 19.60
C VAL A 75 8.71 0.60 18.36
N MET A 76 8.36 1.21 17.23
CA MET A 76 9.13 1.08 15.97
C MET A 76 10.57 1.58 16.14
N GLN A 77 10.78 2.70 16.86
CA GLN A 77 12.11 3.23 17.14
C GLN A 77 12.92 2.30 18.04
N GLN A 78 12.28 1.70 19.04
CA GLN A 78 12.93 0.72 19.91
C GLN A 78 13.34 -0.51 19.11
N LEU A 79 12.43 -1.08 18.31
CA LEU A 79 12.68 -2.23 17.47
C LEU A 79 13.87 -1.97 16.51
N MET A 80 13.86 -0.82 15.83
CA MET A 80 14.97 -0.43 14.94
C MET A 80 16.32 -0.35 15.68
N ARG A 81 16.33 0.20 16.92
CA ARG A 81 17.56 0.27 17.72
C ARG A 81 18.08 -1.09 18.16
N GLU A 82 17.18 -2.01 18.50
CA GLU A 82 17.52 -3.36 18.98
C GLU A 82 17.98 -4.26 17.83
N THR A 83 17.25 -4.24 16.72
CA THR A 83 17.53 -5.14 15.57
C THR A 83 18.55 -4.57 14.60
N LYS A 84 18.78 -3.23 14.61
CA LYS A 84 19.52 -2.49 13.59
C LYS A 84 18.89 -2.53 12.20
N GLU A 85 17.65 -2.97 12.11
CA GLU A 85 16.88 -3.09 10.87
C GLU A 85 15.78 -2.03 10.78
N THR A 86 15.33 -1.73 9.56
CA THR A 86 14.21 -0.83 9.31
C THR A 86 12.92 -1.42 9.86
N SER A 87 12.21 -0.64 10.68
CA SER A 87 10.90 -1.01 11.21
C SER A 87 9.77 -0.37 10.38
N ASN A 88 8.79 -1.17 9.99
CA ASN A 88 7.67 -0.73 9.17
C ASN A 88 6.34 -0.94 9.91
N LEU A 89 5.42 0.03 9.76
CA LEU A 89 4.04 -0.07 10.19
C LEU A 89 3.15 -0.29 8.97
N GLY A 90 2.34 -1.32 8.99
CA GLY A 90 1.37 -1.62 7.95
C GLY A 90 0.02 -2.03 8.51
N MET A 91 -0.99 -2.00 7.67
CA MET A 91 -2.33 -2.50 7.95
C MET A 91 -2.87 -3.29 6.76
N VAL A 92 -3.85 -4.14 7.00
CA VAL A 92 -4.56 -4.84 5.93
C VAL A 92 -5.44 -3.84 5.17
N ASP A 93 -5.33 -3.84 3.84
CA ASP A 93 -6.17 -3.12 2.91
C ASP A 93 -6.68 -4.11 1.85
N GLU A 94 -7.92 -4.54 1.99
CA GLU A 94 -8.49 -5.64 1.21
C GLU A 94 -7.67 -6.94 1.35
N SER A 95 -6.85 -7.24 0.38
CA SER A 95 -6.00 -8.45 0.30
C SER A 95 -4.51 -8.15 0.25
N ASP A 96 -4.16 -6.88 0.48
CA ASP A 96 -2.78 -6.38 0.52
C ASP A 96 -2.45 -5.84 1.92
N VAL A 97 -1.19 -5.57 2.13
CA VAL A 97 -0.71 -4.69 3.20
C VAL A 97 -0.44 -3.32 2.62
N ILE A 98 -1.01 -2.27 3.22
CA ILE A 98 -0.60 -0.90 2.94
C ILE A 98 0.40 -0.45 4.01
N PHE A 99 1.56 0.08 3.58
CA PHE A 99 2.57 0.64 4.47
C PHE A 99 2.14 2.04 4.91
N LEU A 100 2.02 2.27 6.21
CA LEU A 100 1.58 3.55 6.79
C LEU A 100 2.74 4.42 7.23
N SER A 101 3.80 3.82 7.78
CA SER A 101 4.96 4.53 8.32
C SER A 101 6.19 3.63 8.35
N GLN A 102 7.36 4.25 8.41
CA GLN A 102 8.65 3.58 8.47
C GLN A 102 9.57 4.32 9.43
N VAL A 103 10.37 3.56 10.19
CA VAL A 103 11.53 4.06 10.93
C VAL A 103 12.77 3.39 10.34
N GLU A 104 13.55 4.17 9.62
CA GLU A 104 14.70 3.67 8.88
C GLU A 104 15.88 3.38 9.80
N THR A 105 16.61 2.30 9.51
CA THR A 105 17.95 2.06 10.05
C THR A 105 18.97 2.98 9.39
N HIS A 106 20.11 3.17 10.04
CA HIS A 106 21.24 3.91 9.48
C HIS A 106 22.17 3.02 8.61
N GLU A 107 21.85 1.74 8.48
CA GLU A 107 22.65 0.83 7.66
C GLU A 107 22.53 1.17 6.17
N PRO A 108 23.63 1.02 5.38
CA PRO A 108 23.65 1.39 3.96
C PRO A 108 22.74 0.51 3.09
N ILE A 109 22.55 -0.75 3.47
CA ILE A 109 21.65 -1.69 2.78
C ILE A 109 20.41 -1.84 3.64
N ARG A 110 19.28 -1.32 3.17
CA ARG A 110 18.02 -1.37 3.89
C ARG A 110 16.81 -1.49 2.96
N ALA A 111 15.77 -2.14 3.43
CA ALA A 111 14.49 -2.14 2.75
C ALA A 111 13.82 -0.75 2.87
N PHE A 112 13.30 -0.25 1.76
CA PHE A 112 12.56 1.01 1.72
C PHE A 112 11.16 0.79 1.17
N HIS A 113 10.16 1.09 1.99
CA HIS A 113 8.75 1.05 1.60
C HIS A 113 8.13 2.44 1.76
N ARG A 114 7.71 3.02 0.66
CA ARG A 114 7.05 4.35 0.71
C ARG A 114 5.71 4.23 1.42
N PRO A 115 5.35 5.14 2.34
CA PRO A 115 4.00 5.23 2.87
C PRO A 115 2.97 5.26 1.73
N GLY A 116 1.91 4.46 1.86
CA GLY A 116 0.89 4.26 0.82
C GLY A 116 1.23 3.20 -0.22
N SER A 117 2.45 2.64 -0.25
CA SER A 117 2.74 1.49 -1.11
C SER A 117 2.08 0.22 -0.58
N LYS A 118 1.84 -0.72 -1.49
CA LYS A 118 1.23 -2.01 -1.17
C LYS A 118 2.25 -3.14 -1.19
N GLY A 119 2.02 -4.13 -0.33
CA GLY A 119 2.79 -5.37 -0.29
C GLY A 119 1.86 -6.58 -0.23
N ALA A 120 2.29 -7.70 -0.83
CA ALA A 120 1.52 -8.93 -0.82
C ALA A 120 1.38 -9.47 0.62
N ILE A 121 0.15 -9.68 1.09
CA ILE A 121 -0.12 -10.14 2.46
C ILE A 121 0.49 -11.52 2.74
N TYR A 122 0.49 -12.42 1.76
CA TYR A 122 1.03 -13.78 1.89
C TYR A 122 2.56 -13.86 1.81
N ALA A 123 3.23 -12.82 1.29
CA ALA A 123 4.67 -12.87 1.00
C ALA A 123 5.51 -11.91 1.85
N SER A 124 4.91 -10.85 2.43
CA SER A 124 5.63 -9.90 3.29
C SER A 124 5.61 -10.30 4.77
N GLY A 125 6.63 -9.95 5.55
CA GLY A 125 6.70 -10.21 6.99
C GLY A 125 5.49 -9.62 7.74
N ILE A 126 5.18 -8.33 7.50
CA ILE A 126 3.99 -7.67 8.08
C ILE A 126 2.72 -8.39 7.65
N GLY A 127 2.61 -8.76 6.37
CA GLY A 127 1.45 -9.45 5.85
C GLY A 127 1.24 -10.79 6.53
N LYS A 128 2.27 -11.57 6.70
CA LYS A 128 2.22 -12.88 7.37
C LYS A 128 1.74 -12.78 8.80
N ILE A 129 2.25 -11.82 9.58
CA ILE A 129 1.79 -11.67 10.97
C ILE A 129 0.35 -11.18 11.05
N LEU A 130 -0.05 -10.21 10.23
CA LEU A 130 -1.45 -9.77 10.17
C LEU A 130 -2.38 -10.90 9.73
N PHE A 131 -1.99 -11.66 8.71
CA PHE A 131 -2.70 -12.83 8.23
C PHE A 131 -2.81 -13.92 9.31
N ALA A 132 -1.75 -14.17 10.08
CA ALA A 132 -1.72 -15.17 11.14
C ALA A 132 -2.79 -14.93 12.21
N TYR A 133 -3.11 -13.66 12.52
CA TYR A 133 -4.14 -13.28 13.49
C TYR A 133 -5.55 -13.14 12.91
N MET A 134 -5.73 -13.30 11.60
CA MET A 134 -7.07 -13.32 11.00
C MET A 134 -7.82 -14.61 11.34
N ASP A 135 -9.16 -14.54 11.33
CA ASP A 135 -10.02 -15.72 11.34
C ASP A 135 -9.77 -16.58 10.09
N ASP A 136 -9.76 -17.92 10.23
CA ASP A 136 -9.40 -18.84 9.14
C ASP A 136 -10.38 -18.76 7.96
N ALA A 137 -11.68 -18.59 8.23
CA ALA A 137 -12.67 -18.47 7.17
C ALA A 137 -12.51 -17.15 6.41
N ALA A 138 -12.18 -16.05 7.12
CA ALA A 138 -11.87 -14.76 6.50
C ALA A 138 -10.58 -14.82 5.70
N ALA A 139 -9.53 -15.45 6.23
CA ALA A 139 -8.26 -15.64 5.56
C ALA A 139 -8.41 -16.45 4.27
N ARG A 140 -9.14 -17.57 4.31
CA ARG A 140 -9.43 -18.39 3.11
C ARG A 140 -10.18 -17.61 2.04
N ARG A 141 -11.24 -16.88 2.43
CA ARG A 141 -12.01 -16.05 1.47
C ARG A 141 -11.14 -15.01 0.79
N MET A 142 -10.28 -14.35 1.56
CA MET A 142 -9.36 -13.34 1.04
C MET A 142 -8.36 -13.97 0.05
N LEU A 143 -7.69 -15.05 0.43
CA LEU A 143 -6.68 -15.72 -0.41
C LEU A 143 -7.28 -16.32 -1.69
N ALA A 144 -8.51 -16.83 -1.64
CA ALA A 144 -9.19 -17.40 -2.79
C ALA A 144 -9.45 -16.37 -3.92
N CYS A 145 -9.48 -15.09 -3.58
CA CYS A 145 -9.65 -14.00 -4.55
C CYS A 145 -8.33 -13.47 -5.12
N LEU A 146 -7.17 -13.99 -4.62
CA LEU A 146 -5.86 -13.51 -5.01
C LEU A 146 -5.23 -14.35 -6.12
N HIS A 147 -4.62 -13.66 -7.08
CA HIS A 147 -3.63 -14.29 -7.93
C HIS A 147 -2.26 -14.19 -7.25
N MET A 148 -1.87 -15.25 -6.54
CA MET A 148 -0.62 -15.26 -5.78
C MET A 148 0.57 -15.48 -6.72
N GLN A 149 1.46 -14.48 -6.79
CA GLN A 149 2.69 -14.55 -7.54
C GLN A 149 3.80 -15.19 -6.70
N GLN A 150 4.58 -16.07 -7.30
CA GLN A 150 5.78 -16.61 -6.68
C GLN A 150 6.95 -15.65 -6.88
N PHE A 151 7.33 -14.89 -5.83
CA PHE A 151 8.46 -13.95 -5.87
C PHE A 151 9.81 -14.65 -5.75
N THR A 152 9.87 -15.74 -4.98
CA THR A 152 11.06 -16.58 -4.79
C THR A 152 10.63 -18.05 -4.71
N ASN A 153 11.59 -18.96 -4.75
CA ASN A 153 11.34 -20.39 -4.54
C ASN A 153 10.83 -20.73 -3.12
N LYS A 154 10.88 -19.77 -2.18
CA LYS A 154 10.37 -19.89 -0.82
C LYS A 154 9.01 -19.21 -0.64
N THR A 155 8.48 -18.54 -1.67
CA THR A 155 7.15 -17.92 -1.58
C THR A 155 6.08 -19.00 -1.56
N MET A 156 5.35 -19.06 -0.46
CA MET A 156 4.22 -19.96 -0.29
C MET A 156 3.00 -19.40 -1.03
N THR A 157 2.44 -20.17 -1.96
CA THR A 157 1.29 -19.78 -2.80
C THR A 157 0.12 -20.75 -2.70
N ASP A 158 0.28 -21.81 -1.90
CA ASP A 158 -0.80 -22.75 -1.59
C ASP A 158 -1.62 -22.26 -0.40
N ILE A 159 -2.95 -22.20 -0.56
CA ILE A 159 -3.87 -21.65 0.46
C ILE A 159 -3.91 -22.53 1.70
N ASP A 160 -3.96 -23.85 1.52
CA ASP A 160 -4.06 -24.77 2.66
C ASP A 160 -2.77 -24.77 3.46
N ALA A 161 -1.61 -24.79 2.80
CA ALA A 161 -0.32 -24.65 3.44
C ALA A 161 -0.17 -23.33 4.20
N LEU A 162 -0.66 -22.21 3.64
CA LEU A 162 -0.66 -20.91 4.33
C LEU A 162 -1.52 -20.91 5.60
N ILE A 163 -2.70 -21.54 5.55
CA ILE A 163 -3.60 -21.65 6.72
C ILE A 163 -2.98 -22.56 7.80
N GLU A 164 -2.42 -23.69 7.43
CA GLU A 164 -1.74 -24.59 8.36
C GLU A 164 -0.53 -23.93 9.05
N HIS A 165 0.20 -23.11 8.33
CA HIS A 165 1.39 -22.43 8.85
C HIS A 165 1.08 -21.22 9.77
N LYS A 166 -0.19 -20.83 9.95
CA LYS A 166 -0.57 -19.67 10.78
C LYS A 166 -0.14 -19.77 12.24
N SER A 167 -0.19 -20.95 12.84
CA SER A 167 0.26 -21.16 14.23
C SER A 167 1.75 -20.88 14.38
N GLU A 168 2.56 -21.40 13.47
CA GLU A 168 4.02 -21.17 13.46
C GLU A 168 4.34 -19.68 13.23
N MET A 169 3.59 -19.01 12.35
CA MET A 169 3.73 -17.56 12.14
C MET A 169 3.45 -16.74 13.42
N ARG A 170 2.47 -17.16 14.23
CA ARG A 170 2.17 -16.48 15.52
C ARG A 170 3.27 -16.71 16.56
N GLU A 171 3.85 -17.91 16.61
CA GLU A 171 4.93 -18.26 17.55
C GLU A 171 6.26 -17.58 17.17
N ALA A 172 6.48 -17.37 15.88
CA ALA A 172 7.70 -16.72 15.40
C ALA A 172 7.68 -15.19 15.61
N GLY A 173 6.51 -14.58 15.94
CA GLY A 173 6.33 -13.16 16.22
C GLY A 173 6.14 -12.31 15.02
#